data_dadb75642418cf69da849a68ab720b96
#
_entry.id   dadb75642418cf69da849a68ab720b96
#
_cell.length_a   1.000
_cell.length_b   1.000
_cell.length_c   1.000
_cell.angle_alpha   90.00
_cell.angle_beta   90.00
_cell.angle_gamma   90.00
#
_symmetry.space_group_name_H-M   'P 1'
#
loop_
_entity.id
_entity.type
_entity.pdbx_description
1 polymer ?
#
loop_
_entity_poly.entity_id
_entity_poly.type
_entity_poly.pdbx_seq_one_letter_code
_entity_poly.pdbx_strand_id
1 'polypeptide(L)'
;MVLVVGAAIVRDGALLAARRTTPAATAGRWELPGGKVDAGETAEAALVREIAEELGCQVRVERWLEGEQPIDGVHVLRAAHCSLSGGEPRPGSDHDELRWLGPDRLDEVDWLEPDRPFLPGLRALLLGS
;
A
#
# COMPACT_ATOMS: atom_id res chain seq x y z
N MET A 1 3.43 9.38 -17.83
CA MET A 1 3.57 8.21 -16.93
C MET A 1 2.24 7.92 -16.26
N VAL A 2 1.95 6.67 -16.05
CA VAL A 2 0.73 6.27 -15.36
C VAL A 2 1.02 6.25 -13.85
N LEU A 3 0.22 6.98 -13.08
CA LEU A 3 0.39 7.02 -11.63
C LEU A 3 -0.31 5.83 -10.97
N VAL A 4 0.44 5.13 -10.14
CA VAL A 4 -0.04 4.06 -9.26
C VAL A 4 0.08 4.56 -7.83
N VAL A 5 -0.94 4.33 -7.03
CA VAL A 5 -0.94 4.78 -5.64
C VAL A 5 -1.03 3.57 -4.70
N GLY A 6 -0.26 3.61 -3.62
CA GLY A 6 -0.24 2.58 -2.60
C GLY A 6 -0.58 3.15 -1.23
N ALA A 7 -1.33 2.40 -0.45
CA ALA A 7 -1.74 2.81 0.89
C ALA A 7 -0.86 2.17 1.96
N ALA A 8 -0.15 2.99 2.72
CA ALA A 8 0.52 2.56 3.93
C ALA A 8 -0.48 2.72 5.07
N ILE A 9 -1.30 1.70 5.28
CA ILE A 9 -2.34 1.71 6.30
C ILE A 9 -1.70 1.36 7.64
N VAL A 10 -1.80 2.27 8.60
CA VAL A 10 -1.21 2.10 9.94
C VAL A 10 -2.32 2.02 10.98
N ARG A 11 -2.22 1.03 11.86
CA ARG A 11 -3.12 0.85 12.99
C ARG A 11 -2.32 0.25 14.15
N ASP A 12 -2.44 0.87 15.33
CA ASP A 12 -1.80 0.37 16.56
C ASP A 12 -0.29 0.14 16.41
N GLY A 13 0.39 1.03 15.70
CA GLY A 13 1.84 0.95 15.51
C GLY A 13 2.29 -0.10 14.51
N ALA A 14 1.39 -0.63 13.68
CA ALA A 14 1.73 -1.64 12.68
C ALA A 14 1.26 -1.22 11.29
N LEU A 15 2.00 -1.66 10.28
CA LEU A 15 1.76 -1.40 8.86
C LEU A 15 1.12 -2.61 8.22
N LEU A 16 0.07 -2.39 7.44
CA LEU A 16 -0.59 -3.48 6.70
C LEU A 16 0.18 -3.81 5.42
N ALA A 17 0.55 -5.07 5.29
CA ALA A 17 1.15 -5.62 4.08
C ALA A 17 0.19 -6.62 3.45
N ALA A 18 0.10 -6.62 2.12
CA ALA A 18 -0.79 -7.49 1.36
C ALA A 18 0.01 -8.38 0.41
N ARG A 19 -0.26 -9.69 0.41
CA ARG A 19 0.44 -10.63 -0.45
C ARG A 19 -0.33 -10.83 -1.75
N ARG A 20 0.33 -10.62 -2.87
CA ARG A 20 -0.27 -10.70 -4.19
C ARG A 20 -0.47 -12.15 -4.65
N THR A 21 -1.55 -12.36 -5.38
CA THR A 21 -1.81 -13.66 -6.05
C THR A 21 -1.55 -13.59 -7.55
N THR A 22 -1.58 -12.38 -8.15
CA THR A 22 -1.42 -12.16 -9.59
C THR A 22 -0.64 -10.87 -9.86
N PRO A 23 -0.01 -10.71 -11.01
CA PRO A 23 0.29 -11.74 -11.99
C PRO A 23 1.33 -12.74 -11.47
N ALA A 24 1.56 -13.83 -12.20
CA ALA A 24 2.48 -14.90 -11.77
C ALA A 24 3.88 -14.38 -11.40
N ALA A 25 4.35 -13.37 -12.09
CA ALA A 25 5.68 -12.79 -11.84
C ALA A 25 5.82 -12.15 -10.44
N THR A 26 4.71 -11.71 -9.84
CA THR A 26 4.70 -11.05 -8.53
C THR A 26 3.94 -11.83 -7.46
N ALA A 27 3.34 -12.97 -7.84
CA ALA A 27 2.58 -13.79 -6.90
C ALA A 27 3.47 -14.27 -5.75
N GLY A 28 2.94 -14.20 -4.54
CA GLY A 28 3.66 -14.56 -3.33
C GLY A 28 4.50 -13.43 -2.74
N ARG A 29 4.60 -12.30 -3.43
CA ARG A 29 5.30 -11.12 -2.92
C ARG A 29 4.32 -10.15 -2.29
N TRP A 30 4.85 -9.27 -1.46
CA TRP A 30 4.06 -8.36 -0.63
C TRP A 30 4.15 -6.93 -1.11
N GLU A 31 3.11 -6.16 -0.86
CA GLU A 31 3.03 -4.76 -1.31
C GLU A 31 2.20 -3.91 -0.37
N LEU A 32 2.31 -2.59 -0.53
CA LEU A 32 1.31 -1.65 -0.04
C LEU A 32 0.13 -1.74 -1.00
N PRO A 33 -1.08 -2.09 -0.53
CA PRO A 33 -2.22 -2.25 -1.45
C PRO A 33 -2.61 -0.92 -2.09
N GLY A 34 -3.13 -0.98 -3.30
CA GLY A 34 -3.54 0.19 -4.06
C GLY A 34 -3.77 -0.15 -5.51
N GLY A 35 -3.63 0.83 -6.38
CA GLY A 35 -3.83 0.62 -7.80
C GLY A 35 -3.64 1.87 -8.63
N LYS A 36 -4.12 1.82 -9.87
CA LYS A 36 -3.94 2.91 -10.84
C LYS A 36 -4.92 4.04 -10.58
N VAL A 37 -4.46 5.26 -10.83
CA VAL A 37 -5.33 6.44 -10.85
C VAL A 37 -6.01 6.49 -12.21
N ASP A 38 -7.33 6.49 -12.22
CA ASP A 38 -8.11 6.56 -13.45
C ASP A 38 -8.21 8.00 -13.95
N ALA A 39 -8.51 8.15 -15.23
CA ALA A 39 -8.69 9.48 -15.83
C ALA A 39 -9.79 10.25 -15.07
N GLY A 40 -9.49 11.50 -14.73
CA GLY A 40 -10.43 12.35 -14.01
C GLY A 40 -10.48 12.18 -12.51
N GLU A 41 -9.75 11.17 -11.95
CA GLU A 41 -9.64 11.01 -10.52
C GLU A 41 -8.45 11.79 -9.95
N THR A 42 -8.59 12.24 -8.70
CA THR A 42 -7.42 12.66 -7.93
C THR A 42 -6.70 11.41 -7.42
N ALA A 43 -5.42 11.55 -7.08
CA ALA A 43 -4.66 10.44 -6.49
C ALA A 43 -5.29 9.96 -5.19
N GLU A 44 -5.78 10.89 -4.36
CA GLU A 44 -6.44 10.54 -3.10
C GLU A 44 -7.73 9.76 -3.33
N ALA A 45 -8.58 10.22 -4.25
CA ALA A 45 -9.84 9.53 -4.56
C ALA A 45 -9.58 8.13 -5.11
N ALA A 46 -8.56 7.99 -5.97
CA ALA A 46 -8.18 6.71 -6.52
C ALA A 46 -7.75 5.73 -5.41
N LEU A 47 -6.95 6.22 -4.46
CA LEU A 47 -6.47 5.37 -3.37
C LEU A 47 -7.63 4.89 -2.49
N VAL A 48 -8.52 5.77 -2.12
CA VAL A 48 -9.71 5.42 -1.32
C VAL A 48 -10.57 4.39 -2.06
N ARG A 49 -10.79 4.59 -3.36
CA ARG A 49 -11.56 3.67 -4.20
C ARG A 49 -10.90 2.30 -4.30
N GLU A 50 -9.60 2.27 -4.60
CA GLU A 50 -8.86 1.01 -4.74
C GLU A 50 -8.86 0.19 -3.47
N ILE A 51 -8.69 0.84 -2.31
CA ILE A 51 -8.69 0.13 -1.03
C ILE A 51 -10.09 -0.42 -0.73
N ALA A 52 -11.14 0.33 -1.03
CA ALA A 52 -12.52 -0.16 -0.85
C ALA A 52 -12.77 -1.39 -1.74
N GLU A 53 -12.32 -1.35 -2.99
CA GLU A 53 -12.49 -2.47 -3.93
C GLU A 53 -11.67 -3.70 -3.52
N GLU A 54 -10.41 -3.49 -3.14
CA GLU A 54 -9.48 -4.59 -2.89
C GLU A 54 -9.59 -5.19 -1.49
N LEU A 55 -9.85 -4.37 -0.48
CA LEU A 55 -9.82 -4.80 0.92
C LEU A 55 -11.15 -4.67 1.64
N GLY A 56 -12.16 -4.08 0.99
CA GLY A 56 -13.49 -3.94 1.57
C GLY A 56 -13.55 -3.02 2.77
N CYS A 57 -12.61 -2.10 2.92
CA CYS A 57 -12.58 -1.17 4.04
C CYS A 57 -12.44 0.27 3.54
N GLN A 58 -12.65 1.23 4.45
CA GLN A 58 -12.53 2.65 4.18
C GLN A 58 -11.28 3.20 4.81
N VAL A 59 -10.54 4.00 4.06
CA VAL A 59 -9.34 4.67 4.56
C VAL A 59 -9.45 6.18 4.39
N ARG A 60 -8.70 6.89 5.23
CA ARG A 60 -8.48 8.32 5.09
C ARG A 60 -7.01 8.54 4.82
N VAL A 61 -6.70 9.32 3.78
CA VAL A 61 -5.32 9.69 3.48
C VAL A 61 -4.89 10.76 4.48
N GLU A 62 -3.86 10.45 5.27
CA GLU A 62 -3.31 11.37 6.25
C GLU A 62 -2.24 12.25 5.62
N ARG A 63 -1.34 11.64 4.86
CA ARG A 63 -0.20 12.36 4.26
C ARG A 63 0.43 11.53 3.15
N TRP A 64 0.81 12.19 2.07
CA TRP A 64 1.63 11.56 1.03
C TRP A 64 3.07 11.46 1.50
N LEU A 65 3.68 10.30 1.29
CA LEU A 65 5.09 10.09 1.60
C LEU A 65 5.94 10.77 0.53
N GLU A 66 7.17 11.14 0.88
CA GLU A 66 8.09 11.73 -0.07
C GLU A 66 8.58 10.69 -1.06
N GLY A 67 8.78 11.13 -2.30
CA GLY A 67 9.37 10.33 -3.34
C GLY A 67 8.37 9.62 -4.22
N GLU A 68 8.86 9.25 -5.39
CA GLU A 68 8.15 8.44 -6.36
C GLU A 68 9.08 7.34 -6.77
N GLN A 69 8.54 6.13 -7.04
CA GLN A 69 9.36 5.00 -7.45
C GLN A 69 8.88 4.48 -8.79
N PRO A 70 9.78 4.37 -9.78
CA PRO A 70 9.41 3.77 -11.05
C PRO A 70 9.10 2.28 -10.84
N ILE A 71 8.02 1.82 -11.46
CA ILE A 71 7.65 0.41 -11.46
C ILE A 71 8.20 -0.24 -12.72
N ASP A 72 8.01 0.44 -13.83
CA ASP A 72 8.50 0.04 -15.15
C ASP A 72 8.66 1.32 -15.99
N GLY A 73 8.83 1.22 -17.29
CA GLY A 73 8.99 2.37 -18.17
C GLY A 73 7.74 3.24 -18.33
N VAL A 74 6.60 2.83 -17.78
CA VAL A 74 5.30 3.49 -17.95
C VAL A 74 4.68 3.91 -16.63
N HIS A 75 4.87 3.13 -15.57
CA HIS A 75 4.19 3.33 -14.28
C HIS A 75 5.14 3.88 -13.22
N VAL A 76 4.60 4.75 -12.35
CA VAL A 76 5.31 5.30 -11.21
C VAL A 76 4.44 5.16 -9.95
N LEU A 77 5.05 4.76 -8.84
CA LEU A 77 4.37 4.55 -7.56
C LEU A 77 4.56 5.73 -6.63
N ARG A 78 3.44 6.23 -6.09
CA ARG A 78 3.44 7.12 -4.93
C ARG A 78 2.70 6.42 -3.79
N ALA A 79 3.13 6.66 -2.57
CA ALA A 79 2.52 6.03 -1.40
C ALA A 79 2.03 7.09 -0.42
N ALA A 80 0.95 6.78 0.29
CA ALA A 80 0.40 7.66 1.30
C ALA A 80 0.20 6.92 2.62
N HIS A 81 0.49 7.60 3.73
CA HIS A 81 0.10 7.14 5.06
C HIS A 81 -1.41 7.28 5.18
N CYS A 82 -2.08 6.20 5.53
CA CYS A 82 -3.54 6.16 5.68
C CYS A 82 -3.92 5.60 7.03
N SER A 83 -5.08 6.03 7.52
CA SER A 83 -5.73 5.43 8.69
C SER A 83 -7.03 4.76 8.26
N LEU A 84 -7.46 3.75 9.02
CA LEU A 84 -8.77 3.13 8.79
C LEU A 84 -9.85 4.06 9.29
N SER A 85 -10.85 4.31 8.46
CA SER A 85 -12.01 5.11 8.83
C SER A 85 -13.30 4.30 8.87
N GLY A 86 -13.27 3.05 8.42
CA GLY A 86 -14.43 2.15 8.49
C GLY A 86 -14.10 0.77 7.95
N GLY A 87 -14.69 -0.25 8.57
CA GLY A 87 -14.53 -1.63 8.14
C GLY A 87 -13.20 -2.26 8.54
N GLU A 88 -13.15 -3.57 8.47
CA GLU A 88 -11.95 -4.35 8.73
C GLU A 88 -11.37 -4.81 7.39
N PRO A 89 -10.07 -4.57 7.12
CA PRO A 89 -9.46 -5.02 5.87
C PRO A 89 -9.54 -6.54 5.71
N ARG A 90 -9.86 -6.98 4.51
CA ARG A 90 -9.91 -8.40 4.16
C ARG A 90 -9.26 -8.59 2.79
N PRO A 91 -8.56 -9.71 2.56
CA PRO A 91 -7.99 -9.96 1.24
C PRO A 91 -9.11 -10.17 0.22
N GLY A 92 -9.02 -9.45 -0.89
CA GLY A 92 -9.91 -9.64 -2.04
C GLY A 92 -9.30 -10.62 -3.04
N SER A 93 -9.73 -10.53 -4.30
CA SER A 93 -9.28 -11.48 -5.33
C SER A 93 -7.80 -11.32 -5.71
N ASP A 94 -7.22 -10.15 -5.51
CA ASP A 94 -5.83 -9.88 -5.88
C ASP A 94 -4.82 -10.22 -4.79
N HIS A 95 -5.29 -10.54 -3.60
CA HIS A 95 -4.46 -10.85 -2.44
C HIS A 95 -4.99 -12.08 -1.73
N ASP A 96 -4.10 -12.88 -1.14
CA ASP A 96 -4.50 -14.08 -0.40
C ASP A 96 -4.14 -14.02 1.08
N GLU A 97 -3.39 -13.01 1.49
CA GLU A 97 -3.03 -12.84 2.90
C GLU A 97 -2.79 -11.36 3.19
N LEU A 98 -3.19 -10.91 4.38
CA LEU A 98 -2.85 -9.61 4.93
C LEU A 98 -2.07 -9.84 6.22
N ARG A 99 -1.10 -8.97 6.50
CA ARG A 99 -0.29 -9.08 7.71
C ARG A 99 0.00 -7.69 8.26
N TRP A 100 -0.22 -7.52 9.56
CA TRP A 100 0.15 -6.29 10.27
C TRP A 100 1.57 -6.44 10.79
N LEU A 101 2.46 -5.53 10.37
CA LEU A 101 3.88 -5.60 10.70
C LEU A 101 4.29 -4.41 11.55
N GLY A 102 4.80 -4.66 12.74
CA GLY A 102 5.41 -3.63 13.55
C GLY A 102 6.75 -3.18 12.95
N PRO A 103 7.37 -2.12 13.52
CA PRO A 103 8.59 -1.56 12.94
C PRO A 103 9.76 -2.53 12.89
N ASP A 104 9.83 -3.50 13.80
CA ASP A 104 10.89 -4.51 13.84
C ASP A 104 10.65 -5.67 12.89
N ARG A 105 9.47 -5.72 12.26
CA ARG A 105 9.03 -6.87 11.48
C ARG A 105 8.82 -6.59 10.01
N LEU A 106 9.15 -5.37 9.56
CA LEU A 106 8.95 -4.99 8.16
C LEU A 106 9.74 -5.87 7.20
N ASP A 107 10.89 -6.41 7.63
CA ASP A 107 11.73 -7.25 6.79
C ASP A 107 11.31 -8.73 6.79
N GLU A 108 10.23 -9.09 7.48
CA GLU A 108 9.76 -10.48 7.51
C GLU A 108 9.10 -10.93 6.21
N VAL A 109 8.72 -9.99 5.37
CA VAL A 109 8.03 -10.29 4.12
C VAL A 109 8.88 -9.84 2.93
N ASP A 110 8.68 -10.50 1.79
CA ASP A 110 9.39 -10.19 0.55
C ASP A 110 8.61 -9.13 -0.22
N TRP A 111 8.92 -7.88 0.06
CA TRP A 111 8.27 -6.75 -0.60
C TRP A 111 8.61 -6.68 -2.08
N LEU A 112 7.66 -6.20 -2.88
CA LEU A 112 7.94 -5.79 -4.26
C LEU A 112 8.97 -4.67 -4.26
N GLU A 113 9.83 -4.66 -5.28
CA GLU A 113 10.94 -3.70 -5.34
C GLU A 113 10.51 -2.23 -5.25
N PRO A 114 9.45 -1.78 -5.97
CA PRO A 114 9.05 -0.38 -5.89
C PRO A 114 8.59 0.08 -4.49
N ASP A 115 8.15 -0.85 -3.64
CA ASP A 115 7.70 -0.50 -2.29
C ASP A 115 8.87 -0.34 -1.31
N ARG A 116 9.99 -1.00 -1.55
CA ARG A 116 11.12 -1.04 -0.62
C ARG A 116 11.68 0.33 -0.25
N PRO A 117 11.84 1.29 -1.16
CA PRO A 117 12.37 2.60 -0.80
C PRO A 117 11.53 3.37 0.20
N PHE A 118 10.24 3.04 0.34
CA PHE A 118 9.37 3.71 1.32
C PHE A 118 9.52 3.14 2.73
N LEU A 119 10.11 1.94 2.90
CA LEU A 119 10.16 1.25 4.19
C LEU A 119 10.92 2.00 5.28
N PRO A 120 12.09 2.62 5.01
CA PRO A 120 12.78 3.37 6.07
C PRO A 120 11.93 4.49 6.66
N GLY A 121 11.24 5.26 5.81
CA GLY A 121 10.34 6.32 6.25
C GLY A 121 9.14 5.79 7.01
N LEU A 122 8.60 4.66 6.57
CA LEU A 122 7.49 4.00 7.26
C LEU A 122 7.91 3.44 8.61
N ARG A 123 9.09 2.86 8.71
CA ARG A 123 9.63 2.40 10.00
C ARG A 123 9.73 3.57 10.98
N ALA A 124 10.26 4.71 10.54
CA ALA A 124 10.36 5.90 11.37
C ALA A 124 8.99 6.38 11.83
N LEU A 125 7.99 6.34 10.91
CA LEU A 125 6.62 6.71 11.23
C LEU A 125 6.03 5.81 12.33
N LEU A 126 6.23 4.49 12.20
CA LEU A 126 5.72 3.53 13.18
C LEU A 126 6.38 3.72 14.55
N LEU A 127 7.66 4.02 14.57
CA LEU A 127 8.41 4.25 15.81
C LEU A 127 8.00 5.56 16.49
N GLY A 128 7.58 6.54 15.73
CA GLY A 128 7.18 7.85 16.24
C GLY A 128 5.72 7.94 16.70
N SER A 129 4.94 6.89 16.46
CA SER A 129 3.50 6.92 16.78
C SER A 129 3.16 6.29 18.12
#